data_27f974415441b01d57534ac64e98db29
#
_entry.id   27f974415441b01d57534ac64e98db29
#
_cell.length_a   1.000
_cell.length_b   1.000
_cell.length_c   1.000
_cell.angle_alpha   90.00
_cell.angle_beta   90.00
_cell.angle_gamma   90.00
#
_symmetry.space_group_name_H-M   'P 1'
#
loop_
_entity.id
_entity.type
_entity.pdbx_description
1 polymer ?
#
loop_
_entity_poly.entity_id
_entity_poly.type
_entity_poly.pdbx_seq_one_letter_code
_entity_poly.pdbx_strand_id
1 'polypeptide(L)'
;IGGNHYLQQQTDCPVFANGIEIAFTNYPILEPSFLYGGYPCKELRTKFLLAKESRAWDIAHNDFPHELEIIPLPGHFFDMIGVRTPDNTVFLADCISSQATLEKYQISFIYDVAQYLDTLDKVENMQADMFVPAHAEATSDIRRLVAFNRNKVYEIADLLLSICKNPLDSESILQKVFEKYNLTMTIEQYVLVGSTVRSYLSWLKDTDKLAFHCRDHKLLWESL
;
A
#
# COMPACT_ATOMS: atom_id res chain seq x y z
N ILE A 1 9.90 7.46 3.73
CA ILE A 1 10.81 8.32 2.95
C ILE A 1 11.05 9.71 3.58
N GLY A 2 10.22 10.16 4.54
CA GLY A 2 10.31 11.50 5.13
C GLY A 2 11.68 11.89 5.75
N GLY A 3 12.47 10.91 6.19
CA GLY A 3 13.81 11.12 6.75
C GLY A 3 14.95 11.20 5.73
N ASN A 4 14.75 10.74 4.51
CA ASN A 4 15.80 10.60 3.49
C ASN A 4 16.50 11.95 3.22
N HIS A 5 15.72 12.99 2.95
CA HIS A 5 16.24 14.33 2.70
C HIS A 5 17.13 14.84 3.84
N TYR A 6 16.69 14.65 5.09
CA TYR A 6 17.46 15.07 6.26
C TYR A 6 18.78 14.30 6.37
N LEU A 7 18.75 12.98 6.23
CA LEU A 7 19.95 12.15 6.30
C LEU A 7 20.95 12.51 5.20
N GLN A 8 20.49 12.66 3.96
CA GLN A 8 21.35 13.06 2.85
C GLN A 8 22.02 14.43 3.10
N GLN A 9 21.29 15.40 3.63
CA GLN A 9 21.88 16.71 3.94
C GLN A 9 22.90 16.68 5.08
N GLN A 10 22.75 15.78 6.05
CA GLN A 10 23.66 15.71 7.20
C GLN A 10 24.88 14.82 6.94
N THR A 11 24.75 13.78 6.14
CA THR A 11 25.77 12.72 6.04
C THR A 11 26.19 12.42 4.60
N ASP A 12 25.52 13.04 3.60
CA ASP A 12 25.69 12.72 2.16
C ASP A 12 25.53 11.21 1.86
N CYS A 13 24.75 10.49 2.68
CA CYS A 13 24.56 9.06 2.49
C CYS A 13 23.73 8.77 1.23
N PRO A 14 24.04 7.71 0.48
CA PRO A 14 23.20 7.26 -0.61
C PRO A 14 21.85 6.76 -0.08
N VAL A 15 20.80 6.95 -0.88
CA VAL A 15 19.48 6.35 -0.71
C VAL A 15 19.24 5.46 -1.90
N PHE A 16 18.84 4.23 -1.66
CA PHE A 16 18.55 3.27 -2.73
C PHE A 16 17.06 2.93 -2.77
N ALA A 17 16.53 2.78 -3.96
CA ALA A 17 15.16 2.36 -4.19
C ALA A 17 15.11 1.45 -5.43
N ASN A 18 13.99 0.75 -5.61
CA ASN A 18 13.79 -0.15 -6.74
C ASN A 18 12.80 0.44 -7.74
N GLY A 19 13.05 0.24 -9.02
CA GLY A 19 12.10 0.52 -10.08
C GLY A 19 11.47 1.92 -10.02
N ILE A 20 10.14 1.98 -10.06
CA ILE A 20 9.39 3.25 -10.07
C ILE A 20 9.48 4.01 -8.74
N GLU A 21 9.83 3.36 -7.63
CA GLU A 21 10.01 3.99 -6.31
C GLU A 21 11.09 5.09 -6.35
N ILE A 22 12.08 4.96 -7.26
CA ILE A 22 13.10 5.98 -7.52
C ILE A 22 12.43 7.29 -7.97
N ALA A 23 11.46 7.20 -8.88
CA ALA A 23 10.74 8.37 -9.38
C ALA A 23 9.91 9.04 -8.27
N PHE A 24 9.20 8.27 -7.44
CA PHE A 24 8.43 8.80 -6.31
C PHE A 24 9.33 9.44 -5.25
N THR A 25 10.53 8.90 -5.02
CA THR A 25 11.51 9.46 -4.09
C THR A 25 12.13 10.76 -4.62
N ASN A 26 12.49 10.79 -5.91
CA ASN A 26 13.09 11.94 -6.57
C ASN A 26 12.07 13.06 -6.87
N TYR A 27 10.81 12.69 -7.11
CA TYR A 27 9.72 13.61 -7.45
C TYR A 27 8.50 13.37 -6.54
N PRO A 28 8.56 13.75 -5.26
CA PRO A 28 7.53 13.40 -4.27
C PRO A 28 6.12 13.89 -4.62
N ILE A 29 5.97 14.86 -5.52
CA ILE A 29 4.66 15.30 -6.02
C ILE A 29 3.87 14.18 -6.73
N LEU A 30 4.55 13.11 -7.17
CA LEU A 30 3.90 11.98 -7.82
C LEU A 30 2.95 11.24 -6.88
N GLU A 31 3.28 11.10 -5.59
CA GLU A 31 2.45 10.40 -4.63
C GLU A 31 1.07 11.04 -4.46
N PRO A 32 0.93 12.32 -4.04
CA PRO A 32 -0.40 12.93 -3.95
C PRO A 32 -1.09 13.09 -5.30
N SER A 33 -0.35 13.22 -6.42
CA SER A 33 -0.94 13.26 -7.75
C SER A 33 -1.54 11.91 -8.15
N PHE A 34 -0.83 10.82 -7.88
CA PHE A 34 -1.28 9.45 -8.10
C PHE A 34 -2.54 9.14 -7.28
N LEU A 35 -2.52 9.42 -5.97
CA LEU A 35 -3.64 9.16 -5.07
C LEU A 35 -4.89 9.96 -5.45
N TYR A 36 -4.71 11.21 -5.88
CA TYR A 36 -5.82 12.10 -6.25
C TYR A 36 -6.31 11.88 -7.68
N GLY A 37 -5.45 11.39 -8.57
CA GLY A 37 -5.77 11.21 -10.00
C GLY A 37 -5.72 12.51 -10.81
N GLY A 38 -4.93 13.49 -10.38
CA GLY A 38 -4.74 14.78 -11.02
C GLY A 38 -3.77 15.65 -10.23
N TYR A 39 -3.63 16.96 -10.57
CA TYR A 39 -2.80 17.85 -9.78
C TYR A 39 -3.45 18.08 -8.39
N PRO A 40 -2.74 17.71 -7.28
CA PRO A 40 -3.32 17.72 -5.94
C PRO A 40 -3.55 19.15 -5.44
N CYS A 41 -4.65 19.38 -4.74
CA CYS A 41 -4.93 20.64 -4.06
C CYS A 41 -3.93 20.92 -2.92
N LYS A 42 -3.93 22.12 -2.35
CA LYS A 42 -2.99 22.54 -1.31
C LYS A 42 -3.02 21.62 -0.08
N GLU A 43 -4.20 21.16 0.29
CA GLU A 43 -4.46 20.31 1.45
C GLU A 43 -3.83 18.92 1.30
N LEU A 44 -3.65 18.42 0.06
CA LEU A 44 -2.96 17.18 -0.25
C LEU A 44 -1.42 17.34 -0.42
N ARG A 45 -0.93 18.59 -0.49
CA ARG A 45 0.50 18.89 -0.60
C ARG A 45 1.12 19.18 0.76
N THR A 46 0.73 18.42 1.79
CA THR A 46 1.25 18.51 3.14
C THR A 46 2.39 17.50 3.35
N LYS A 47 3.17 17.68 4.40
CA LYS A 47 4.27 16.76 4.76
C LYS A 47 3.85 15.30 4.95
N PHE A 48 2.55 15.03 5.05
CA PHE A 48 2.00 13.69 5.22
C PHE A 48 1.98 12.90 3.89
N LEU A 49 1.62 13.58 2.77
CA LEU A 49 1.55 12.97 1.44
C LEU A 49 2.63 13.49 0.48
N LEU A 50 3.34 14.56 0.85
CA LEU A 50 4.39 15.16 0.05
C LEU A 50 5.67 15.22 0.87
N ALA A 51 6.50 14.19 0.74
CA ALA A 51 7.82 14.16 1.34
C ALA A 51 8.72 15.26 0.77
N LYS A 52 9.82 15.57 1.43
CA LYS A 52 10.87 16.40 0.83
C LYS A 52 11.64 15.58 -0.20
N GLU A 53 11.92 16.20 -1.33
CA GLU A 53 12.73 15.61 -2.40
C GLU A 53 14.06 15.08 -1.86
N SER A 54 14.41 13.87 -2.25
CA SER A 54 15.71 13.24 -1.97
C SER A 54 16.17 12.46 -3.19
N ARG A 55 17.48 12.35 -3.37
CA ARG A 55 18.06 11.64 -4.50
C ARG A 55 18.19 10.16 -4.19
N ALA A 56 17.40 9.34 -4.90
CA ALA A 56 17.51 7.90 -4.85
C ALA A 56 18.24 7.32 -6.07
N TRP A 57 18.99 6.25 -5.82
CA TRP A 57 19.70 5.44 -6.81
C TRP A 57 19.02 4.06 -6.91
N ASP A 58 19.20 3.42 -8.04
CA ASP A 58 18.74 2.05 -8.22
C ASP A 58 19.51 1.08 -7.31
N ILE A 59 18.83 0.08 -6.73
CA ILE A 59 19.46 -0.99 -5.94
C ILE A 59 20.49 -1.80 -6.77
N ALA A 60 20.44 -1.75 -8.09
CA ALA A 60 21.46 -2.34 -8.97
C ALA A 60 22.74 -1.49 -9.07
N HIS A 61 22.80 -0.32 -8.43
CA HIS A 61 24.00 0.52 -8.41
C HIS A 61 25.14 -0.18 -7.67
N ASN A 62 26.38 0.01 -8.13
CA ASN A 62 27.56 -0.66 -7.58
C ASN A 62 27.83 -0.36 -6.09
N ASP A 63 27.37 0.78 -5.58
CA ASP A 63 27.54 1.18 -4.18
C ASP A 63 26.45 0.58 -3.27
N PHE A 64 25.49 -0.19 -3.81
CA PHE A 64 24.55 -0.91 -2.97
C PHE A 64 25.26 -2.00 -2.17
N PRO A 65 25.01 -2.13 -0.85
CA PRO A 65 25.68 -3.13 -0.01
C PRO A 65 25.41 -4.57 -0.49
N HIS A 66 26.44 -5.25 -0.97
CA HIS A 66 26.34 -6.61 -1.56
C HIS A 66 25.98 -7.70 -0.54
N GLU A 67 26.14 -7.43 0.75
CA GLU A 67 25.76 -8.33 1.84
C GLU A 67 24.24 -8.36 2.11
N LEU A 68 23.49 -7.42 1.54
CA LEU A 68 22.04 -7.33 1.70
C LEU A 68 21.33 -8.07 0.56
N GLU A 69 20.40 -8.95 0.91
CA GLU A 69 19.52 -9.60 -0.06
C GLU A 69 18.24 -8.77 -0.23
N ILE A 70 17.92 -8.43 -1.48
CA ILE A 70 16.68 -7.73 -1.82
C ILE A 70 15.55 -8.72 -2.04
N ILE A 71 14.43 -8.47 -1.39
CA ILE A 71 13.23 -9.28 -1.46
C ILE A 71 12.11 -8.44 -2.08
N PRO A 72 11.66 -8.68 -3.33
CA PRO A 72 10.50 -7.99 -3.90
C PRO A 72 9.24 -8.31 -3.08
N LEU A 73 8.53 -7.26 -2.64
CA LEU A 73 7.28 -7.32 -1.86
C LEU A 73 6.23 -6.37 -2.46
N PRO A 74 5.85 -6.52 -3.75
CA PRO A 74 4.89 -5.63 -4.40
C PRO A 74 3.49 -5.77 -3.81
N GLY A 75 2.62 -4.81 -4.11
CA GLY A 75 1.20 -4.85 -3.77
C GLY A 75 0.76 -3.76 -2.80
N HIS A 76 1.50 -3.53 -1.70
CA HIS A 76 1.25 -2.33 -0.90
C HIS A 76 1.57 -1.08 -1.74
N PHE A 77 2.73 -1.05 -2.35
CA PHE A 77 3.10 -0.06 -3.36
C PHE A 77 3.69 -0.78 -4.59
N PHE A 78 4.14 -0.08 -5.63
CA PHE A 78 4.51 -0.65 -6.93
C PHE A 78 5.63 -1.69 -6.84
N ASP A 79 6.87 -1.22 -6.60
CA ASP A 79 8.09 -2.03 -6.58
C ASP A 79 8.67 -2.13 -5.17
N MET A 80 7.81 -2.11 -4.13
CA MET A 80 8.24 -2.18 -2.74
C MET A 80 9.13 -3.40 -2.49
N ILE A 81 10.18 -3.19 -1.71
CA ILE A 81 11.16 -4.22 -1.36
C ILE A 81 11.24 -4.42 0.15
N GLY A 82 11.53 -5.64 0.55
CA GLY A 82 12.12 -5.98 1.83
C GLY A 82 13.62 -6.19 1.69
N VAL A 83 14.30 -6.25 2.82
CA VAL A 83 15.76 -6.44 2.88
C VAL A 83 16.07 -7.53 3.89
N ARG A 84 16.90 -8.52 3.50
CA ARG A 84 17.46 -9.50 4.41
C ARG A 84 18.91 -9.15 4.72
N THR A 85 19.26 -9.13 5.99
CA THR A 85 20.61 -8.93 6.49
C THR A 85 21.37 -10.25 6.67
N PRO A 86 22.72 -10.24 6.77
CA PRO A 86 23.54 -11.46 6.92
C PRO A 86 23.23 -12.29 8.18
N ASP A 87 22.66 -11.69 9.22
CA ASP A 87 22.19 -12.36 10.43
C ASP A 87 20.76 -12.94 10.30
N ASN A 88 20.27 -13.10 9.06
CA ASN A 88 18.97 -13.66 8.71
C ASN A 88 17.79 -12.91 9.32
N THR A 89 17.93 -11.58 9.54
CA THR A 89 16.82 -10.68 9.87
C THR A 89 16.20 -10.13 8.59
N VAL A 90 14.87 -10.19 8.46
CA VAL A 90 14.13 -9.71 7.29
C VAL A 90 13.30 -8.49 7.63
N PHE A 91 13.63 -7.36 7.02
CA PHE A 91 12.84 -6.14 7.07
C PHE A 91 11.77 -6.19 5.98
N LEU A 92 10.50 -6.08 6.38
CA LEU A 92 9.35 -6.33 5.50
C LEU A 92 8.66 -5.05 4.99
N ALA A 93 9.20 -3.86 5.31
CA ALA A 93 8.56 -2.58 4.99
C ALA A 93 7.07 -2.60 5.40
N ASP A 94 6.19 -2.05 4.56
CA ASP A 94 4.77 -1.83 4.87
C ASP A 94 3.85 -2.98 4.39
N CYS A 95 4.40 -4.14 3.99
CA CYS A 95 3.58 -5.26 3.53
C CYS A 95 2.79 -5.96 4.64
N ILE A 96 3.15 -5.74 5.91
CA ILE A 96 2.50 -6.35 7.08
C ILE A 96 2.20 -5.29 8.14
N SER A 97 0.96 -5.23 8.56
CA SER A 97 0.49 -4.39 9.68
C SER A 97 0.10 -5.25 10.90
N SER A 98 0.25 -4.67 12.10
CA SER A 98 -0.26 -5.28 13.32
C SER A 98 -1.79 -5.33 13.34
N GLN A 99 -2.36 -6.23 14.14
CA GLN A 99 -3.80 -6.28 14.35
C GLN A 99 -4.35 -4.93 14.84
N ALA A 100 -3.67 -4.29 15.80
CA ALA A 100 -4.08 -2.99 16.32
C ALA A 100 -4.09 -1.89 15.25
N THR A 101 -3.12 -1.91 14.33
CA THR A 101 -3.07 -1.00 13.18
C THR A 101 -4.25 -1.25 12.23
N LEU A 102 -4.54 -2.51 11.91
CA LEU A 102 -5.67 -2.88 11.04
C LEU A 102 -7.02 -2.54 11.68
N GLU A 103 -7.18 -2.71 12.98
CA GLU A 103 -8.40 -2.33 13.72
C GLU A 103 -8.58 -0.82 13.81
N LYS A 104 -7.48 -0.08 13.94
CA LYS A 104 -7.53 1.39 14.03
C LYS A 104 -7.88 2.05 12.69
N TYR A 105 -7.22 1.64 11.62
CA TYR A 105 -7.37 2.28 10.30
C TYR A 105 -8.41 1.62 9.41
N GLN A 106 -8.80 0.38 9.73
CA GLN A 106 -9.74 -0.47 9.00
C GLN A 106 -9.32 -0.77 7.56
N ILE A 107 -9.03 0.26 6.76
CA ILE A 107 -8.59 0.15 5.37
C ILE A 107 -7.16 0.66 5.27
N SER A 108 -6.19 -0.27 5.23
CA SER A 108 -4.80 0.05 4.91
C SER A 108 -4.64 0.28 3.42
N PHE A 109 -3.72 1.15 3.05
CA PHE A 109 -3.43 1.39 1.65
C PHE A 109 -2.91 0.13 0.96
N ILE A 110 -3.49 -0.23 -0.19
CA ILE A 110 -3.06 -1.31 -1.08
C ILE A 110 -3.24 -0.82 -2.51
N TYR A 111 -2.14 -0.85 -3.28
CA TYR A 111 -2.13 -0.48 -4.68
C TYR A 111 -2.62 -1.60 -5.58
N ASP A 112 -2.11 -2.82 -5.39
CA ASP A 112 -2.49 -4.02 -6.15
C ASP A 112 -2.84 -5.15 -5.18
N VAL A 113 -4.13 -5.49 -5.12
CA VAL A 113 -4.66 -6.49 -4.18
C VAL A 113 -4.16 -7.90 -4.50
N ALA A 114 -4.03 -8.26 -5.79
CA ALA A 114 -3.56 -9.57 -6.19
C ALA A 114 -2.08 -9.76 -5.79
N GLN A 115 -1.22 -8.81 -6.16
CA GLN A 115 0.19 -8.85 -5.79
C GLN A 115 0.41 -8.76 -4.27
N TYR A 116 -0.46 -8.04 -3.55
CA TYR A 116 -0.41 -7.99 -2.09
C TYR A 116 -0.68 -9.36 -1.46
N LEU A 117 -1.69 -10.09 -1.95
CA LEU A 117 -1.98 -11.45 -1.51
C LEU A 117 -0.83 -12.42 -1.84
N ASP A 118 -0.23 -12.33 -3.03
CA ASP A 118 0.94 -13.11 -3.42
C ASP A 118 2.14 -12.79 -2.52
N THR A 119 2.33 -11.52 -2.15
CA THR A 119 3.36 -11.08 -1.20
C THR A 119 3.11 -11.67 0.19
N LEU A 120 1.86 -11.70 0.67
CA LEU A 120 1.51 -12.34 1.93
C LEU A 120 1.82 -13.85 1.91
N ASP A 121 1.51 -14.54 0.82
CA ASP A 121 1.83 -15.97 0.65
C ASP A 121 3.34 -16.22 0.64
N LYS A 122 4.10 -15.36 -0.03
CA LYS A 122 5.56 -15.40 -0.04
C LYS A 122 6.15 -15.23 1.36
N VAL A 123 5.68 -14.21 2.11
CA VAL A 123 6.16 -13.91 3.46
C VAL A 123 5.80 -15.03 4.44
N GLU A 124 4.61 -15.62 4.34
CA GLU A 124 4.17 -16.75 5.18
C GLU A 124 5.09 -17.97 5.07
N ASN A 125 5.60 -18.24 3.86
CA ASN A 125 6.47 -19.38 3.56
C ASN A 125 7.97 -19.06 3.70
N MET A 126 8.32 -17.82 4.06
CA MET A 126 9.71 -17.40 4.21
C MET A 126 10.32 -17.90 5.51
N GLN A 127 11.59 -18.24 5.48
CA GLN A 127 12.37 -18.60 6.66
C GLN A 127 13.29 -17.43 7.04
N ALA A 128 13.22 -16.99 8.30
CA ALA A 128 14.11 -15.99 8.88
C ALA A 128 14.19 -16.20 10.39
N ASP A 129 15.26 -15.70 11.01
CA ASP A 129 15.41 -15.74 12.46
C ASP A 129 14.56 -14.63 13.10
N MET A 130 14.40 -13.51 12.39
CA MET A 130 13.58 -12.39 12.81
C MET A 130 12.93 -11.70 11.60
N PHE A 131 11.65 -11.37 11.73
CA PHE A 131 10.90 -10.51 10.82
C PHE A 131 10.66 -9.15 11.47
N VAL A 132 10.89 -8.07 10.72
CA VAL A 132 10.74 -6.68 11.17
C VAL A 132 9.79 -5.92 10.22
N PRO A 133 8.47 -5.96 10.45
CA PRO A 133 7.52 -5.12 9.73
C PRO A 133 7.62 -3.66 10.17
N ALA A 134 7.29 -2.70 9.29
CA ALA A 134 7.29 -1.27 9.65
C ALA A 134 6.14 -0.89 10.61
N HIS A 135 5.02 -1.64 10.57
CA HIS A 135 3.80 -1.34 11.34
C HIS A 135 3.38 -2.44 12.31
N ALA A 136 4.33 -3.28 12.76
CA ALA A 136 4.13 -4.29 13.79
C ALA A 136 5.43 -4.52 14.58
N GLU A 137 5.33 -5.19 15.70
CA GLU A 137 6.50 -5.61 16.48
C GLU A 137 7.29 -6.69 15.71
N ALA A 138 8.60 -6.70 15.91
CA ALA A 138 9.48 -7.74 15.38
C ALA A 138 9.07 -9.11 15.96
N THR A 139 9.15 -10.15 15.14
CA THR A 139 8.72 -11.50 15.52
C THR A 139 9.55 -12.57 14.82
N SER A 140 9.75 -13.70 15.46
CA SER A 140 10.33 -14.91 14.85
C SER A 140 9.29 -15.78 14.13
N ASP A 141 7.98 -15.52 14.34
CA ASP A 141 6.89 -16.20 13.63
C ASP A 141 5.91 -15.19 13.04
N ILE A 142 5.98 -15.00 11.73
CA ILE A 142 5.19 -14.02 10.98
C ILE A 142 3.78 -14.50 10.64
N ARG A 143 3.51 -15.82 10.69
CA ARG A 143 2.28 -16.43 10.16
C ARG A 143 1.00 -15.85 10.74
N ARG A 144 1.00 -15.54 12.05
CA ARG A 144 -0.18 -14.92 12.69
C ARG A 144 -0.48 -13.53 12.12
N LEU A 145 0.56 -12.71 11.91
CA LEU A 145 0.40 -11.38 11.32
C LEU A 145 -0.06 -11.48 9.86
N VAL A 146 0.50 -12.40 9.08
CA VAL A 146 0.06 -12.68 7.71
C VAL A 146 -1.43 -13.04 7.68
N ALA A 147 -1.87 -13.94 8.54
CA ALA A 147 -3.28 -14.34 8.62
C ALA A 147 -4.21 -13.15 8.92
N PHE A 148 -3.85 -12.24 9.83
CA PHE A 148 -4.64 -11.03 10.11
C PHE A 148 -4.74 -10.12 8.87
N ASN A 149 -3.63 -9.88 8.17
CA ASN A 149 -3.62 -9.03 6.99
C ASN A 149 -4.44 -9.66 5.86
N ARG A 150 -4.28 -10.96 5.60
CA ARG A 150 -5.05 -11.70 4.59
C ARG A 150 -6.55 -11.68 4.90
N ASN A 151 -6.94 -11.94 6.15
CA ASN A 151 -8.35 -11.91 6.56
C ASN A 151 -8.97 -10.52 6.37
N LYS A 152 -8.20 -9.46 6.67
CA LYS A 152 -8.68 -8.08 6.45
C LYS A 152 -8.90 -7.79 4.97
N VAL A 153 -8.04 -8.29 4.07
CA VAL A 153 -8.26 -8.17 2.62
C VAL A 153 -9.60 -8.80 2.21
N TYR A 154 -9.87 -10.02 2.64
CA TYR A 154 -11.13 -10.69 2.30
C TYR A 154 -12.35 -10.06 2.97
N GLU A 155 -12.22 -9.57 4.21
CA GLU A 155 -13.30 -8.82 4.89
C GLU A 155 -13.72 -7.59 4.08
N ILE A 156 -12.74 -6.81 3.58
CA ILE A 156 -13.01 -5.63 2.76
C ILE A 156 -13.62 -6.04 1.41
N ALA A 157 -13.14 -7.11 0.79
CA ALA A 157 -13.68 -7.63 -0.46
C ALA A 157 -15.15 -8.04 -0.30
N ASP A 158 -15.49 -8.80 0.75
CA ASP A 158 -16.85 -9.23 1.04
C ASP A 158 -17.77 -8.03 1.34
N LEU A 159 -17.28 -7.04 2.04
CA LEU A 159 -18.00 -5.78 2.25
C LEU A 159 -18.31 -5.10 0.92
N LEU A 160 -17.34 -4.94 0.02
CA LEU A 160 -17.54 -4.28 -1.27
C LEU A 160 -18.52 -5.05 -2.15
N LEU A 161 -18.45 -6.38 -2.19
CA LEU A 161 -19.45 -7.23 -2.86
C LEU A 161 -20.85 -7.04 -2.28
N SER A 162 -20.96 -6.94 -0.96
CA SER A 162 -22.24 -6.66 -0.29
C SER A 162 -22.79 -5.28 -0.62
N ILE A 163 -21.94 -4.25 -0.70
CA ILE A 163 -22.31 -2.88 -1.06
C ILE A 163 -22.78 -2.81 -2.52
N CYS A 164 -22.12 -3.54 -3.42
CA CYS A 164 -22.39 -3.54 -4.85
C CYS A 164 -23.50 -4.51 -5.30
N LYS A 165 -24.34 -5.04 -4.40
CA LYS A 165 -25.53 -5.84 -4.77
C LYS A 165 -26.51 -5.11 -5.68
N ASN A 166 -26.50 -3.77 -5.61
CA ASN A 166 -27.19 -2.90 -6.55
C ASN A 166 -26.14 -2.00 -7.20
N PRO A 167 -26.31 -1.63 -8.49
CA PRO A 167 -25.34 -0.78 -9.19
C PRO A 167 -25.08 0.53 -8.48
N LEU A 168 -23.82 0.84 -8.18
CA LEU A 168 -23.38 2.07 -7.50
C LEU A 168 -22.14 2.66 -8.16
N ASP A 169 -22.05 3.98 -8.17
CA ASP A 169 -20.84 4.70 -8.54
C ASP A 169 -19.80 4.67 -7.42
N SER A 170 -18.54 4.94 -7.79
CA SER A 170 -17.40 4.85 -6.85
C SER A 170 -17.53 5.76 -5.64
N GLU A 171 -18.10 6.95 -5.76
CA GLU A 171 -18.29 7.87 -4.65
C GLU A 171 -19.34 7.34 -3.64
N SER A 172 -20.43 6.77 -4.15
CA SER A 172 -21.46 6.13 -3.32
C SER A 172 -20.91 4.89 -2.60
N ILE A 173 -20.04 4.11 -3.26
CA ILE A 173 -19.37 2.96 -2.64
C ILE A 173 -18.44 3.46 -1.51
N LEU A 174 -17.62 4.47 -1.78
CA LEU A 174 -16.70 5.04 -0.81
C LEU A 174 -17.45 5.57 0.42
N GLN A 175 -18.56 6.30 0.22
CA GLN A 175 -19.42 6.76 1.31
C GLN A 175 -19.85 5.59 2.21
N LYS A 176 -20.38 4.50 1.62
CA LYS A 176 -20.84 3.32 2.39
C LYS A 176 -19.70 2.63 3.15
N VAL A 177 -18.48 2.63 2.61
CA VAL A 177 -17.28 2.11 3.29
C VAL A 177 -16.97 2.95 4.53
N PHE A 178 -16.98 4.28 4.41
CA PHE A 178 -16.76 5.19 5.56
C PHE A 178 -17.85 5.02 6.63
N GLU A 179 -19.11 4.93 6.23
CA GLU A 179 -20.24 4.67 7.14
C GLU A 179 -20.08 3.33 7.88
N LYS A 180 -19.74 2.25 7.15
CA LYS A 180 -19.60 0.91 7.71
C LYS A 180 -18.55 0.82 8.80
N TYR A 181 -17.41 1.46 8.59
CA TYR A 181 -16.29 1.44 9.53
C TYR A 181 -16.29 2.65 10.49
N ASN A 182 -17.30 3.52 10.42
CA ASN A 182 -17.39 4.76 11.21
C ASN A 182 -16.10 5.60 11.12
N LEU A 183 -15.57 5.74 9.91
CA LEU A 183 -14.35 6.51 9.65
C LEU A 183 -14.67 7.99 9.47
N THR A 184 -13.76 8.86 9.95
CA THR A 184 -13.84 10.28 9.66
C THR A 184 -13.27 10.56 8.28
N MET A 185 -14.07 11.15 7.38
CA MET A 185 -13.60 11.54 6.06
C MET A 185 -12.87 12.89 6.14
N THR A 186 -11.55 12.86 5.96
CA THR A 186 -10.73 14.02 5.63
C THR A 186 -10.29 13.93 4.17
N ILE A 187 -9.73 14.98 3.61
CA ILE A 187 -9.27 14.93 2.22
C ILE A 187 -8.14 13.89 2.02
N GLU A 188 -7.28 13.70 3.00
CA GLU A 188 -6.22 12.68 2.96
C GLU A 188 -6.83 11.27 3.02
N GLN A 189 -7.83 11.05 3.90
CA GLN A 189 -8.53 9.76 3.97
C GLN A 189 -9.33 9.48 2.70
N TYR A 190 -9.95 10.50 2.12
CA TYR A 190 -10.66 10.40 0.85
C TYR A 190 -9.74 9.85 -0.26
N VAL A 191 -8.53 10.38 -0.41
CA VAL A 191 -7.62 9.92 -1.47
C VAL A 191 -7.00 8.56 -1.17
N LEU A 192 -6.58 8.29 0.08
CA LEU A 192 -5.96 7.02 0.46
C LEU A 192 -6.97 5.85 0.40
N VAL A 193 -8.08 5.98 1.11
CA VAL A 193 -9.12 4.95 1.13
C VAL A 193 -9.78 4.83 -0.24
N GLY A 194 -10.05 5.95 -0.92
CA GLY A 194 -10.63 5.96 -2.26
C GLY A 194 -9.74 5.28 -3.31
N SER A 195 -8.42 5.49 -3.25
CA SER A 195 -7.47 4.79 -4.11
C SER A 195 -7.48 3.29 -3.83
N THR A 196 -7.43 2.88 -2.56
CA THR A 196 -7.49 1.47 -2.16
C THR A 196 -8.81 0.81 -2.58
N VAL A 197 -9.95 1.47 -2.37
CA VAL A 197 -11.25 0.95 -2.82
C VAL A 197 -11.27 0.71 -4.33
N ARG A 198 -10.71 1.63 -5.13
CA ARG A 198 -10.58 1.43 -6.59
C ARG A 198 -9.69 0.22 -6.94
N SER A 199 -8.61 -0.01 -6.19
CA SER A 199 -7.77 -1.21 -6.36
C SER A 199 -8.55 -2.51 -6.10
N TYR A 200 -9.36 -2.54 -5.05
CA TYR A 200 -10.25 -3.68 -4.78
C TYR A 200 -11.31 -3.87 -5.86
N LEU A 201 -11.96 -2.81 -6.33
CA LEU A 201 -12.96 -2.90 -7.40
C LEU A 201 -12.34 -3.46 -8.68
N SER A 202 -11.13 -3.04 -9.03
CA SER A 202 -10.38 -3.58 -10.17
C SER A 202 -10.07 -5.06 -10.00
N TRP A 203 -9.51 -5.46 -8.86
CA TRP A 203 -9.21 -6.86 -8.56
C TRP A 203 -10.46 -7.75 -8.56
N LEU A 204 -11.56 -7.31 -7.94
CA LEU A 204 -12.84 -8.04 -7.93
C LEU A 204 -13.43 -8.15 -9.33
N LYS A 205 -13.22 -7.14 -10.18
CA LYS A 205 -13.62 -7.19 -11.59
C LYS A 205 -12.78 -8.21 -12.36
N ASP A 206 -11.47 -8.21 -12.19
CA ASP A 206 -10.55 -9.09 -12.90
C ASP A 206 -10.65 -10.56 -12.44
N THR A 207 -11.27 -10.79 -11.28
CA THR A 207 -11.60 -12.13 -10.75
C THR A 207 -13.07 -12.53 -10.96
N ASP A 208 -13.78 -11.84 -11.85
CA ASP A 208 -15.17 -12.12 -12.23
C ASP A 208 -16.18 -12.13 -11.05
N LYS A 209 -15.93 -11.31 -10.04
CA LYS A 209 -16.83 -11.11 -8.88
C LYS A 209 -17.65 -9.82 -8.98
N LEU A 210 -17.15 -8.84 -9.75
CA LEU A 210 -17.83 -7.59 -10.07
C LEU A 210 -17.91 -7.39 -11.58
N ALA A 211 -18.94 -6.69 -12.00
CA ALA A 211 -19.03 -6.08 -13.33
C ALA A 211 -19.10 -4.55 -13.19
N PHE A 212 -18.79 -3.85 -14.27
CA PHE A 212 -19.13 -2.43 -14.39
C PHE A 212 -19.85 -2.14 -15.69
N HIS A 213 -20.67 -1.12 -15.68
CA HIS A 213 -21.34 -0.60 -16.87
C HIS A 213 -21.54 0.91 -16.78
N CYS A 214 -21.63 1.57 -17.93
CA CYS A 214 -21.92 2.99 -18.00
C CYS A 214 -23.41 3.21 -18.23
N ARG A 215 -24.06 3.97 -17.35
CA ARG A 215 -25.45 4.39 -17.49
C ARG A 215 -25.61 5.83 -16.98
N ASP A 216 -26.32 6.64 -17.73
CA ASP A 216 -26.59 8.05 -17.39
C ASP A 216 -25.29 8.84 -17.06
N HIS A 217 -24.24 8.63 -17.86
CA HIS A 217 -22.91 9.22 -17.69
C HIS A 217 -22.20 8.88 -16.36
N LYS A 218 -22.58 7.78 -15.73
CA LYS A 218 -21.92 7.24 -14.52
C LYS A 218 -21.33 5.87 -14.81
N LEU A 219 -20.15 5.61 -14.26
CA LEU A 219 -19.58 4.27 -14.15
C LEU A 219 -20.17 3.62 -12.89
N LEU A 220 -20.89 2.54 -13.08
CA LEU A 220 -21.55 1.81 -11.99
C LEU A 220 -20.95 0.42 -11.83
N TRP A 221 -20.74 0.00 -10.60
CA TRP A 221 -20.22 -1.31 -10.21
C TRP A 221 -21.32 -2.15 -9.61
N GLU A 222 -21.36 -3.44 -9.98
CA GLU A 222 -22.39 -4.41 -9.53
C GLU A 222 -21.75 -5.78 -9.29
N SER A 223 -22.13 -6.44 -8.19
CA SER A 223 -21.69 -7.82 -7.91
C SER A 223 -22.40 -8.82 -8.83
N LEU A 224 -21.64 -9.82 -9.28
CA LEU A 224 -22.13 -10.89 -10.15
C LEU A 224 -22.76 -12.04 -9.36
#